data_34eed49573ebebb903307e4eb104e955
#
_entry.id   34eed49573ebebb903307e4eb104e955
#
_cell.length_a   1.000
_cell.length_b   1.000
_cell.length_c   1.000
_cell.angle_alpha   90.00
_cell.angle_beta   90.00
_cell.angle_gamma   90.00
#
_symmetry.space_group_name_H-M   'P 1'
#
loop_
_entity.id
_entity.type
_entity.pdbx_description
1 polymer ?
#
loop_
_entity_poly.entity_id
_entity_poly.type
_entity_poly.pdbx_seq_one_letter_code
_entity_poly.pdbx_strand_id
1 'polypeptide(L)'
;MQERLRPDFGVGWQYSSKAKIPGISGTVDRNVFYKDYSKEESKIMTKSEAINAVLGTAEEEIGYLEKKSNSRLDSKTANAGSNNYTKYWRDIKPDYQGQPWCAAFVSWCFMKAFGLENAKKLLKHWPYVYCPALGNLFTKNVDPKVGDIVIFQNGNTFTHTGLVTKVSGDRFWTIEGNTSGASGIIANGGGVCQKSYYNSKLPGTKFCTPDYSLVTSSTENTTGGSYMFTPETVKAGDKNTSVLLLQEILRARDFKGKTGKALKLTWTADANTIYALKAYQESRKEVLAVDGVCGPATWKDLIAM
;
A
#
# COMPACT_ATOMS: atom_id res chain seq x y z
N MET A 1 8.59 1.88 31.56
CA MET A 1 7.24 2.42 31.35
C MET A 1 6.30 1.24 31.48
N GLN A 2 5.30 1.35 32.31
CA GLN A 2 4.54 0.22 32.84
C GLN A 2 3.67 -0.44 31.76
N GLU A 3 3.48 -1.76 31.84
CA GLU A 3 2.46 -2.56 31.11
C GLU A 3 1.05 -1.94 31.09
N ARG A 4 0.79 -1.05 32.04
CA ARG A 4 -0.45 -0.24 32.14
C ARG A 4 -0.73 0.70 30.96
N LEU A 5 0.23 0.92 30.08
CA LEU A 5 0.06 1.83 28.93
C LEU A 5 -0.02 1.09 27.58
N ARG A 6 -0.01 -0.23 27.60
CA ARG A 6 -0.26 -1.03 26.40
C ARG A 6 -1.76 -0.99 26.11
N PRO A 7 -2.21 -0.43 24.98
CA PRO A 7 -3.61 -0.50 24.61
C PRO A 7 -4.00 -1.95 24.26
N ASP A 8 -5.16 -2.37 24.73
CA ASP A 8 -5.74 -3.69 24.41
C ASP A 8 -6.19 -3.79 22.95
N PHE A 9 -6.15 -2.68 22.24
CA PHE A 9 -6.47 -2.55 20.83
C PHE A 9 -5.24 -1.97 20.12
N GLY A 10 -4.78 -2.62 19.13
CA GLY A 10 -3.67 -2.12 18.32
C GLY A 10 -2.80 -3.25 17.82
N VAL A 11 -2.19 -3.01 16.70
CA VAL A 11 -1.34 -3.98 16.01
C VAL A 11 0.15 -3.81 16.36
N GLY A 12 0.46 -2.77 17.10
CA GLY A 12 1.83 -2.47 17.52
C GLY A 12 1.89 -1.48 18.69
N TRP A 13 3.05 -1.37 19.29
CA TRP A 13 3.34 -0.50 20.41
C TRP A 13 4.65 0.27 20.20
N GLN A 14 4.56 1.61 20.31
CA GLN A 14 5.74 2.45 20.34
C GLN A 14 6.26 2.52 21.79
N TYR A 15 7.38 1.87 22.05
CA TYR A 15 7.95 1.79 23.41
C TYR A 15 9.05 2.81 23.67
N SER A 16 9.53 3.52 22.67
CA SER A 16 10.47 4.63 22.81
C SER A 16 10.27 5.67 21.70
N SER A 17 10.31 6.95 22.07
CA SER A 17 10.39 8.08 21.14
C SER A 17 11.75 8.78 21.17
N LYS A 18 12.70 8.23 21.93
CA LYS A 18 14.02 8.86 22.18
C LYS A 18 15.15 7.84 22.05
N ALA A 19 14.99 6.81 21.24
CA ALA A 19 16.05 5.84 21.01
C ALA A 19 17.17 6.46 20.17
N LYS A 20 18.41 6.09 20.48
CA LYS A 20 19.58 6.43 19.65
C LYS A 20 20.03 5.19 18.91
N ILE A 21 20.26 5.29 17.63
CA ILE A 21 20.76 4.22 16.76
C ILE A 21 22.10 4.68 16.18
N PRO A 22 23.18 3.91 16.28
CA PRO A 22 24.44 4.23 15.65
C PRO A 22 24.27 4.45 14.14
N GLY A 23 24.88 5.54 13.63
CA GLY A 23 24.74 5.92 12.23
C GLY A 23 23.54 6.82 11.93
N ILE A 24 22.66 7.08 12.91
CA ILE A 24 21.55 8.01 12.76
C ILE A 24 21.74 9.20 13.70
N SER A 25 21.73 10.41 13.15
CA SER A 25 21.77 11.65 13.92
C SER A 25 20.43 11.93 14.57
N GLY A 26 20.42 12.23 15.88
CA GLY A 26 19.20 12.53 16.62
C GLY A 26 18.63 11.33 17.38
N THR A 27 17.32 11.36 17.61
CA THR A 27 16.56 10.29 18.28
C THR A 27 15.49 9.75 17.32
N VAL A 28 15.15 8.49 17.45
CA VAL A 28 14.16 7.81 16.62
C VAL A 28 13.09 7.12 17.48
N ASP A 29 11.93 6.92 16.90
CA ASP A 29 10.89 6.09 17.49
C ASP A 29 11.24 4.62 17.35
N ARG A 30 10.92 3.84 18.39
CA ARG A 30 11.00 2.37 18.33
C ARG A 30 9.64 1.77 18.62
N ASN A 31 9.25 0.85 17.77
CA ASN A 31 7.96 0.21 17.79
C ASN A 31 8.11 -1.31 17.80
N VAL A 32 7.16 -2.00 18.43
CA VAL A 32 6.96 -3.44 18.30
C VAL A 32 5.59 -3.67 17.69
N PHE A 33 5.53 -4.48 16.65
CA PHE A 33 4.28 -4.93 16.07
C PHE A 33 3.94 -6.31 16.63
N TYR A 34 2.70 -6.49 17.10
CA TYR A 34 2.21 -7.75 17.68
C TYR A 34 1.69 -8.71 16.62
N LYS A 35 1.30 -8.17 15.47
CA LYS A 35 0.91 -8.95 14.32
C LYS A 35 2.14 -9.17 13.44
N ASP A 36 2.42 -10.43 13.14
CA ASP A 36 3.45 -10.80 12.17
C ASP A 36 2.91 -10.59 10.76
N TYR A 37 3.10 -9.38 10.25
CA TYR A 37 2.70 -9.04 8.88
C TYR A 37 3.51 -9.78 7.81
N SER A 38 4.61 -10.45 8.19
CA SER A 38 5.36 -11.29 7.25
C SER A 38 4.66 -12.63 7.00
N LYS A 39 3.74 -13.00 7.88
CA LYS A 39 2.92 -14.21 7.81
C LYS A 39 1.47 -13.96 7.39
N GLU A 40 1.08 -12.72 7.09
CA GLU A 40 -0.04 -12.59 6.18
C GLU A 40 0.42 -13.32 4.92
N GLU A 41 -0.04 -14.57 4.75
CA GLU A 41 -0.05 -15.19 3.44
C GLU A 41 -0.58 -14.08 2.54
N SER A 42 0.27 -13.59 1.64
CA SER A 42 -0.19 -12.67 0.61
C SER A 42 -1.25 -13.49 -0.11
N LYS A 43 -2.52 -13.27 0.27
CA LYS A 43 -3.65 -13.97 -0.34
C LYS A 43 -3.45 -13.74 -1.82
N ILE A 44 -3.03 -14.80 -2.52
CA ILE A 44 -2.75 -14.72 -3.95
C ILE A 44 -4.05 -14.22 -4.57
N MET A 45 -4.04 -12.97 -4.98
CA MET A 45 -5.19 -12.34 -5.59
C MET A 45 -5.42 -13.04 -6.92
N THR A 46 -6.61 -13.56 -7.13
CA THR A 46 -7.02 -14.09 -8.43
C THR A 46 -7.15 -12.94 -9.44
N LYS A 47 -7.13 -13.26 -10.73
CA LYS A 47 -7.35 -12.25 -11.78
C LYS A 47 -8.68 -11.51 -11.57
N SER A 48 -9.72 -12.22 -11.16
CA SER A 48 -11.02 -11.60 -10.89
C SER A 48 -10.96 -10.65 -9.70
N GLU A 49 -10.28 -11.03 -8.61
CA GLU A 49 -10.08 -10.13 -7.45
C GLU A 49 -9.25 -8.90 -7.82
N ALA A 50 -8.24 -9.04 -8.67
CA ALA A 50 -7.45 -7.90 -9.15
C ALA A 50 -8.30 -6.94 -10.00
N ILE A 51 -9.09 -7.45 -10.91
CA ILE A 51 -10.04 -6.64 -11.68
C ILE A 51 -11.03 -5.94 -10.73
N ASN A 52 -11.62 -6.67 -9.80
CA ASN A 52 -12.56 -6.11 -8.82
C ASN A 52 -11.92 -5.03 -7.94
N ALA A 53 -10.65 -5.17 -7.58
CA ALA A 53 -9.94 -4.18 -6.78
C ALA A 53 -9.82 -2.82 -7.49
N VAL A 54 -9.41 -2.80 -8.77
CA VAL A 54 -9.30 -1.55 -9.51
C VAL A 54 -10.67 -0.96 -9.85
N LEU A 55 -11.66 -1.80 -10.17
CA LEU A 55 -13.02 -1.33 -10.45
C LEU A 55 -13.71 -0.83 -9.19
N GLY A 56 -13.55 -1.49 -8.04
CA GLY A 56 -14.06 -1.03 -6.75
C GLY A 56 -13.48 0.33 -6.37
N THR A 57 -12.17 0.53 -6.57
CA THR A 57 -11.54 1.85 -6.39
C THR A 57 -12.19 2.92 -7.27
N ALA A 58 -12.51 2.61 -8.52
CA ALA A 58 -13.17 3.55 -9.43
C ALA A 58 -14.64 3.79 -9.04
N GLU A 59 -15.36 2.77 -8.58
CA GLU A 59 -16.75 2.85 -8.12
C GLU A 59 -16.89 3.78 -6.90
N GLU A 60 -15.96 3.69 -5.95
CA GLU A 60 -15.93 4.57 -4.79
C GLU A 60 -15.81 6.06 -5.17
N GLU A 61 -15.31 6.37 -6.36
CA GLU A 61 -15.13 7.75 -6.83
C GLU A 61 -16.35 8.31 -7.59
N ILE A 62 -17.34 7.51 -7.93
CA ILE A 62 -18.54 7.97 -8.63
C ILE A 62 -19.19 9.13 -7.85
N GLY A 63 -19.50 10.21 -8.58
CA GLY A 63 -20.02 11.45 -8.01
C GLY A 63 -18.95 12.44 -7.55
N TYR A 64 -17.66 12.15 -7.71
CA TYR A 64 -16.61 13.14 -7.52
C TYR A 64 -16.72 14.23 -8.61
N LEU A 65 -16.62 15.49 -8.19
CA LEU A 65 -16.59 16.66 -9.06
C LEU A 65 -15.24 17.35 -8.94
N GLU A 66 -14.68 17.78 -10.07
CA GLU A 66 -13.47 18.60 -10.08
C GLU A 66 -13.68 19.90 -9.31
N LYS A 67 -12.59 20.54 -8.95
CA LYS A 67 -12.61 21.74 -8.12
C LYS A 67 -12.21 22.98 -8.90
N LYS A 68 -12.72 24.13 -8.43
CA LYS A 68 -12.32 25.43 -8.98
C LYS A 68 -10.94 25.89 -8.51
N SER A 69 -10.35 25.21 -7.53
CA SER A 69 -9.02 25.53 -7.00
C SER A 69 -8.42 24.33 -6.25
N ASN A 70 -7.18 24.43 -5.85
CA ASN A 70 -6.42 23.39 -5.12
C ASN A 70 -6.88 23.23 -3.65
N SER A 71 -8.18 23.38 -3.39
CA SER A 71 -8.79 23.31 -2.05
C SER A 71 -9.89 22.25 -2.02
N ARG A 72 -10.04 21.57 -0.88
CA ARG A 72 -11.06 20.54 -0.65
C ARG A 72 -11.01 19.37 -1.66
N LEU A 73 -9.82 19.04 -2.13
CA LEU A 73 -9.62 18.01 -3.17
C LEU A 73 -10.15 16.63 -2.79
N ASP A 74 -10.16 16.28 -1.50
CA ASP A 74 -10.63 14.96 -1.03
C ASP A 74 -12.17 14.87 -0.88
N SER A 75 -12.85 15.99 -0.83
CA SER A 75 -14.32 15.98 -0.81
C SER A 75 -14.89 15.70 -2.19
N LYS A 76 -15.90 14.84 -2.29
CA LYS A 76 -16.55 14.58 -3.60
C LYS A 76 -17.15 15.82 -4.24
N THR A 77 -17.78 16.70 -3.46
CA THR A 77 -18.61 17.79 -4.01
C THR A 77 -18.21 19.19 -3.53
N ALA A 78 -17.54 19.32 -2.37
CA ALA A 78 -17.15 20.66 -1.89
C ALA A 78 -16.16 21.33 -2.85
N ASN A 79 -16.27 22.65 -3.00
CA ASN A 79 -15.46 23.47 -3.91
C ASN A 79 -15.56 23.04 -5.39
N ALA A 80 -16.68 22.43 -5.79
CA ALA A 80 -16.89 22.02 -7.19
C ALA A 80 -16.77 23.22 -8.16
N GLY A 81 -16.25 22.97 -9.32
CA GLY A 81 -16.03 23.97 -10.38
C GLY A 81 -15.65 23.31 -11.68
N SER A 82 -15.08 24.07 -12.61
CA SER A 82 -14.72 23.64 -13.96
C SER A 82 -13.26 23.93 -14.32
N ASN A 83 -12.38 23.91 -13.30
CA ASN A 83 -10.98 24.29 -13.48
C ASN A 83 -10.01 23.09 -13.41
N ASN A 84 -10.52 21.86 -13.53
CA ASN A 84 -9.73 20.63 -13.58
C ASN A 84 -8.79 20.40 -12.36
N TYR A 85 -9.06 21.04 -11.20
CA TYR A 85 -8.32 20.73 -9.98
C TYR A 85 -8.89 19.46 -9.35
N THR A 86 -8.02 18.45 -9.13
CA THR A 86 -8.45 17.15 -8.61
C THR A 86 -7.44 16.56 -7.64
N LYS A 87 -7.91 15.67 -6.74
CA LYS A 87 -7.01 14.83 -5.95
C LYS A 87 -6.21 13.86 -6.84
N TYR A 88 -6.72 13.48 -8.00
CA TYR A 88 -6.03 12.59 -8.94
C TYR A 88 -4.74 13.23 -9.44
N TRP A 89 -4.79 14.51 -9.87
CA TRP A 89 -3.59 15.24 -10.23
C TRP A 89 -2.66 15.47 -9.05
N ARG A 90 -3.20 15.83 -7.88
CA ARG A 90 -2.39 16.02 -6.67
C ARG A 90 -1.54 14.78 -6.37
N ASP A 91 -2.13 13.59 -6.47
CA ASP A 91 -1.49 12.35 -6.07
C ASP A 91 -0.58 11.76 -7.16
N ILE A 92 -0.87 12.06 -8.44
CA ILE A 92 -0.14 11.48 -9.59
C ILE A 92 0.91 12.45 -10.16
N LYS A 93 0.53 13.69 -10.42
CA LYS A 93 1.40 14.70 -11.02
C LYS A 93 0.89 16.12 -10.69
N PRO A 94 1.22 16.65 -9.52
CA PRO A 94 0.68 17.93 -9.02
C PRO A 94 0.85 19.11 -9.98
N ASP A 95 1.92 19.13 -10.78
CA ASP A 95 2.21 20.17 -11.76
C ASP A 95 1.19 20.23 -12.91
N TYR A 96 0.34 19.21 -13.03
CA TYR A 96 -0.67 19.11 -14.07
C TYR A 96 -2.07 19.52 -13.58
N GLN A 97 -2.19 20.07 -12.36
CA GLN A 97 -3.48 20.65 -11.92
C GLN A 97 -3.98 21.66 -12.95
N GLY A 98 -5.28 21.59 -13.24
CA GLY A 98 -5.89 22.41 -14.27
C GLY A 98 -5.94 21.79 -15.67
N GLN A 99 -5.30 20.63 -15.88
CA GLN A 99 -5.36 19.90 -17.15
C GLN A 99 -6.49 18.86 -17.17
N PRO A 100 -6.99 18.44 -18.34
CA PRO A 100 -7.94 17.32 -18.45
C PRO A 100 -7.41 16.06 -17.75
N TRP A 101 -8.24 15.39 -16.94
CA TRP A 101 -7.77 14.41 -15.96
C TRP A 101 -8.34 12.98 -16.13
N CYS A 102 -8.96 12.66 -17.28
CA CYS A 102 -9.49 11.31 -17.52
C CYS A 102 -8.41 10.21 -17.40
N ALA A 103 -7.23 10.41 -17.99
CA ALA A 103 -6.13 9.47 -17.91
C ALA A 103 -5.46 9.46 -16.51
N ALA A 104 -5.38 10.61 -15.84
CA ALA A 104 -4.90 10.69 -14.48
C ALA A 104 -5.81 9.92 -13.49
N PHE A 105 -7.12 9.94 -13.70
CA PHE A 105 -8.07 9.14 -12.94
C PHE A 105 -7.79 7.65 -13.09
N VAL A 106 -7.59 7.14 -14.30
CA VAL A 106 -7.22 5.74 -14.52
C VAL A 106 -5.92 5.40 -13.81
N SER A 107 -4.87 6.21 -13.96
CA SER A 107 -3.59 6.03 -13.26
C SER A 107 -3.78 5.96 -11.75
N TRP A 108 -4.58 6.85 -11.20
CA TRP A 108 -4.87 6.92 -9.77
C TRP A 108 -5.60 5.66 -9.27
N CYS A 109 -6.58 5.15 -10.01
CA CYS A 109 -7.28 3.91 -9.68
C CYS A 109 -6.32 2.72 -9.58
N PHE A 110 -5.43 2.56 -10.56
CA PHE A 110 -4.40 1.51 -10.53
C PHE A 110 -3.42 1.68 -9.37
N MET A 111 -2.97 2.90 -9.09
CA MET A 111 -2.07 3.19 -7.98
C MET A 111 -2.72 2.89 -6.63
N LYS A 112 -3.98 3.23 -6.45
CA LYS A 112 -4.70 2.96 -5.21
C LYS A 112 -4.97 1.48 -5.00
N ALA A 113 -5.35 0.78 -6.06
CA ALA A 113 -5.64 -0.66 -5.99
C ALA A 113 -4.40 -1.53 -5.75
N PHE A 114 -3.24 -1.18 -6.34
CA PHE A 114 -2.09 -2.09 -6.42
C PHE A 114 -0.78 -1.50 -5.90
N GLY A 115 -0.77 -0.23 -5.48
CA GLY A 115 0.46 0.51 -5.16
C GLY A 115 1.21 0.96 -6.42
N LEU A 116 2.16 1.89 -6.23
CA LEU A 116 2.84 2.58 -7.32
C LEU A 116 3.60 1.62 -8.26
N GLU A 117 4.38 0.69 -7.72
CA GLU A 117 5.24 -0.18 -8.54
C GLU A 117 4.44 -1.16 -9.39
N ASN A 118 3.33 -1.68 -8.88
CA ASN A 118 2.45 -2.54 -9.66
C ASN A 118 1.63 -1.74 -10.69
N ALA A 119 1.21 -0.53 -10.35
CA ALA A 119 0.55 0.36 -11.32
C ALA A 119 1.45 0.66 -12.53
N LYS A 120 2.74 0.93 -12.29
CA LYS A 120 3.74 1.12 -13.37
C LYS A 120 3.82 -0.09 -14.30
N LYS A 121 3.85 -1.31 -13.73
CA LYS A 121 3.90 -2.55 -14.50
C LYS A 121 2.63 -2.77 -15.32
N LEU A 122 1.46 -2.63 -14.68
CA LEU A 122 0.16 -2.85 -15.30
C LEU A 122 -0.14 -1.85 -16.41
N LEU A 123 0.20 -0.57 -16.22
CA LEU A 123 -0.01 0.50 -17.20
C LEU A 123 1.12 0.57 -18.25
N LYS A 124 2.27 -0.12 -18.03
CA LYS A 124 3.47 -0.06 -18.89
C LYS A 124 4.03 1.34 -19.12
N HIS A 125 3.44 2.33 -18.49
CA HIS A 125 3.81 3.74 -18.56
C HIS A 125 3.36 4.45 -17.29
N TRP A 126 4.22 5.32 -16.75
CA TRP A 126 3.86 6.06 -15.56
C TRP A 126 4.37 7.50 -15.58
N PRO A 127 3.54 8.45 -15.20
CA PRO A 127 2.08 8.29 -15.07
C PRO A 127 1.40 8.23 -16.45
N TYR A 128 0.33 7.47 -16.58
CA TYR A 128 -0.54 7.56 -17.73
C TYR A 128 -1.40 8.82 -17.61
N VAL A 129 -1.13 9.81 -18.45
CA VAL A 129 -1.74 11.14 -18.38
C VAL A 129 -2.22 11.65 -19.73
N TYR A 130 -1.97 10.88 -20.81
CA TYR A 130 -2.30 11.23 -22.17
C TYR A 130 -2.91 10.03 -22.89
N CYS A 131 -4.18 10.15 -23.31
CA CYS A 131 -4.96 9.02 -23.84
C CYS A 131 -4.27 8.21 -24.95
N PRO A 132 -3.60 8.82 -25.96
CA PRO A 132 -2.90 8.07 -27.00
C PRO A 132 -1.72 7.23 -26.51
N ALA A 133 -1.12 7.55 -25.35
CA ALA A 133 0.10 6.87 -24.88
C ALA A 133 -0.13 5.36 -24.69
N LEU A 134 -1.22 4.94 -24.06
CA LEU A 134 -1.53 3.51 -23.90
C LEU A 134 -1.76 2.80 -25.24
N GLY A 135 -2.31 3.50 -26.21
CA GLY A 135 -2.56 2.96 -27.52
C GLY A 135 -1.32 2.43 -28.24
N ASN A 136 -0.14 2.89 -27.86
CA ASN A 136 1.15 2.42 -28.43
C ASN A 136 1.81 1.32 -27.61
N LEU A 137 1.40 1.15 -26.35
CA LEU A 137 2.01 0.24 -25.40
C LEU A 137 1.25 -1.09 -25.27
N PHE A 138 -0.01 -1.10 -25.59
CA PHE A 138 -0.88 -2.27 -25.50
C PHE A 138 -1.31 -2.78 -26.87
N THR A 139 -1.49 -4.10 -26.97
CA THR A 139 -2.28 -4.66 -28.06
C THR A 139 -3.71 -4.17 -27.94
N LYS A 140 -4.16 -3.41 -28.92
CA LYS A 140 -5.50 -2.84 -28.93
C LYS A 140 -6.50 -3.86 -29.41
N ASN A 141 -7.44 -4.21 -28.56
CA ASN A 141 -8.58 -5.05 -28.91
C ASN A 141 -9.73 -4.17 -29.39
N VAL A 142 -10.62 -4.74 -30.19
CA VAL A 142 -11.87 -4.09 -30.62
C VAL A 142 -13.06 -4.56 -29.79
N ASP A 143 -12.92 -5.66 -29.09
CA ASP A 143 -13.95 -6.22 -28.22
C ASP A 143 -13.64 -5.90 -26.76
N PRO A 144 -14.59 -5.30 -26.02
CA PRO A 144 -14.41 -4.95 -24.63
C PRO A 144 -14.37 -6.18 -23.73
N LYS A 145 -13.55 -6.11 -22.66
CA LYS A 145 -13.55 -7.05 -21.54
C LYS A 145 -13.62 -6.29 -20.24
N VAL A 146 -14.23 -6.89 -19.22
CA VAL A 146 -14.26 -6.32 -17.88
C VAL A 146 -12.83 -6.16 -17.36
N GLY A 147 -12.51 -4.99 -16.86
CA GLY A 147 -11.16 -4.62 -16.42
C GLY A 147 -10.27 -4.00 -17.50
N ASP A 148 -10.74 -3.89 -18.74
CA ASP A 148 -10.02 -3.16 -19.79
C ASP A 148 -10.00 -1.66 -19.52
N ILE A 149 -8.95 -1.02 -20.01
CA ILE A 149 -8.90 0.43 -20.17
C ILE A 149 -9.43 0.74 -21.56
N VAL A 150 -10.56 1.41 -21.64
CA VAL A 150 -11.13 1.87 -22.93
C VAL A 150 -10.46 3.18 -23.35
N ILE A 151 -10.15 3.31 -24.63
CA ILE A 151 -9.64 4.53 -25.24
C ILE A 151 -10.59 4.92 -26.38
N PHE A 152 -11.31 6.00 -26.16
CA PHE A 152 -12.28 6.52 -27.13
C PHE A 152 -11.61 7.35 -28.19
N GLN A 153 -11.97 7.07 -29.45
CA GLN A 153 -11.50 7.84 -30.60
C GLN A 153 -12.51 8.93 -30.97
N ASN A 154 -12.00 10.11 -31.30
CA ASN A 154 -12.75 11.16 -31.96
C ASN A 154 -11.94 11.66 -33.16
N GLY A 155 -12.50 11.55 -34.36
CA GLY A 155 -11.74 11.74 -35.60
C GLY A 155 -10.59 10.74 -35.68
N ASN A 156 -9.37 11.21 -35.87
CA ASN A 156 -8.15 10.38 -35.97
C ASN A 156 -7.34 10.31 -34.67
N THR A 157 -7.85 10.80 -33.55
CA THR A 157 -7.11 10.84 -32.30
C THR A 157 -7.91 10.24 -31.14
N PHE A 158 -7.19 9.73 -30.14
CA PHE A 158 -7.79 9.28 -28.88
C PHE A 158 -7.92 10.45 -27.92
N THR A 159 -9.13 10.73 -27.47
CA THR A 159 -9.45 11.95 -26.72
C THR A 159 -9.93 11.68 -25.29
N HIS A 160 -10.36 10.46 -25.00
CA HIS A 160 -10.93 10.12 -23.70
C HIS A 160 -10.65 8.68 -23.32
N THR A 161 -10.75 8.37 -22.00
CA THR A 161 -10.46 7.03 -21.46
C THR A 161 -11.28 6.76 -20.20
N GLY A 162 -11.45 5.48 -19.89
CA GLY A 162 -12.11 5.00 -18.68
C GLY A 162 -11.84 3.52 -18.44
N LEU A 163 -12.53 2.94 -17.48
CA LEU A 163 -12.42 1.53 -17.09
C LEU A 163 -13.71 0.78 -17.46
N VAL A 164 -13.59 -0.35 -18.14
CA VAL A 164 -14.75 -1.21 -18.50
C VAL A 164 -15.18 -2.01 -17.27
N THR A 165 -16.44 -1.82 -16.85
CA THR A 165 -16.99 -2.45 -15.64
C THR A 165 -17.92 -3.63 -15.94
N LYS A 166 -18.55 -3.63 -17.11
CA LYS A 166 -19.48 -4.68 -17.52
C LYS A 166 -19.54 -4.77 -19.04
N VAL A 167 -19.78 -5.97 -19.54
CA VAL A 167 -20.04 -6.26 -20.96
C VAL A 167 -21.26 -7.16 -21.07
N SER A 168 -22.16 -6.88 -22.01
CA SER A 168 -23.32 -7.71 -22.32
C SER A 168 -23.71 -7.53 -23.79
N GLY A 169 -23.39 -8.52 -24.61
CA GLY A 169 -23.54 -8.45 -26.06
C GLY A 169 -22.74 -7.27 -26.64
N ASP A 170 -23.37 -6.44 -27.46
CA ASP A 170 -22.76 -5.24 -28.04
C ASP A 170 -22.61 -4.07 -27.04
N ARG A 171 -23.22 -4.18 -25.86
CA ARG A 171 -23.19 -3.09 -24.87
C ARG A 171 -22.11 -3.30 -23.83
N PHE A 172 -21.38 -2.22 -23.53
CA PHE A 172 -20.44 -2.18 -22.42
C PHE A 172 -20.68 -0.96 -21.51
N TRP A 173 -20.27 -1.07 -20.26
CA TRP A 173 -20.36 -0.03 -19.24
C TRP A 173 -18.98 0.36 -18.79
N THR A 174 -18.84 1.62 -18.41
CA THR A 174 -17.57 2.20 -17.98
C THR A 174 -17.72 3.02 -16.70
N ILE A 175 -16.61 3.25 -16.02
CA ILE A 175 -16.44 4.36 -15.07
C ILE A 175 -15.36 5.26 -15.65
N GLU A 176 -15.67 6.54 -15.77
CA GLU A 176 -14.83 7.53 -16.44
C GLU A 176 -14.63 8.75 -15.56
N GLY A 177 -13.39 9.24 -15.49
CA GLY A 177 -13.05 10.54 -14.91
C GLY A 177 -13.12 11.65 -15.94
N ASN A 178 -13.31 12.87 -15.49
CA ASN A 178 -13.44 14.06 -16.31
C ASN A 178 -14.57 13.99 -17.35
N THR A 179 -15.67 13.38 -16.97
CA THR A 179 -16.87 13.20 -17.80
C THR A 179 -18.11 13.75 -17.10
N SER A 180 -19.27 13.59 -17.71
CA SER A 180 -20.56 13.91 -17.11
C SER A 180 -21.59 12.84 -17.41
N GLY A 181 -22.75 12.90 -16.74
CA GLY A 181 -23.86 11.98 -16.96
C GLY A 181 -24.58 12.16 -18.32
N ALA A 182 -24.22 13.15 -19.13
CA ALA A 182 -24.78 13.34 -20.45
C ALA A 182 -24.46 12.16 -21.37
N SER A 183 -25.34 11.89 -22.36
CA SER A 183 -25.15 10.82 -23.34
C SER A 183 -23.92 11.06 -24.22
N GLY A 184 -23.38 9.99 -24.79
CA GLY A 184 -22.18 10.05 -25.63
C GLY A 184 -20.87 10.22 -24.87
N ILE A 185 -19.78 10.36 -25.60
CA ILE A 185 -18.43 10.56 -25.06
C ILE A 185 -18.26 12.03 -24.67
N ILE A 186 -18.01 12.30 -23.40
CA ILE A 186 -17.78 13.64 -22.85
C ILE A 186 -16.38 13.67 -22.27
N ALA A 187 -15.45 14.31 -22.95
CA ALA A 187 -14.03 14.29 -22.62
C ALA A 187 -13.58 15.35 -21.58
N ASN A 188 -14.45 16.30 -21.22
CA ASN A 188 -14.17 17.35 -20.24
C ASN A 188 -15.47 17.75 -19.54
N GLY A 189 -16.07 16.82 -18.81
CA GLY A 189 -17.36 17.00 -18.14
C GLY A 189 -17.27 17.20 -16.63
N GLY A 190 -16.07 17.23 -16.06
CA GLY A 190 -15.78 17.64 -14.70
C GLY A 190 -16.13 16.64 -13.60
N GLY A 191 -16.63 15.44 -13.90
CA GLY A 191 -17.05 14.47 -12.91
C GLY A 191 -16.49 13.05 -13.12
N VAL A 192 -16.69 12.19 -12.12
CA VAL A 192 -16.56 10.74 -12.24
C VAL A 192 -17.95 10.14 -12.37
N CYS A 193 -18.21 9.51 -13.50
CA CYS A 193 -19.53 8.97 -13.82
C CYS A 193 -19.45 7.53 -14.36
N GLN A 194 -20.50 6.77 -14.05
CA GLN A 194 -20.79 5.52 -14.76
C GLN A 194 -21.50 5.84 -16.09
N LYS A 195 -21.04 5.19 -17.15
CA LYS A 195 -21.59 5.38 -18.50
C LYS A 195 -21.82 4.04 -19.19
N SER A 196 -22.48 4.06 -20.34
CA SER A 196 -22.63 2.86 -21.17
C SER A 196 -22.75 3.20 -22.64
N TYR A 197 -22.27 2.29 -23.48
CA TYR A 197 -22.16 2.48 -24.92
C TYR A 197 -22.51 1.19 -25.66
N TYR A 198 -22.84 1.34 -26.94
CA TYR A 198 -22.87 0.22 -27.87
C TYR A 198 -21.57 0.22 -28.67
N ASN A 199 -20.83 -0.89 -28.64
CA ASN A 199 -19.52 -1.00 -29.28
C ASN A 199 -19.59 -0.75 -30.80
N SER A 200 -20.62 -1.30 -31.44
CA SER A 200 -20.90 -1.08 -32.88
C SER A 200 -21.14 0.38 -33.26
N LYS A 201 -21.48 1.26 -32.31
CA LYS A 201 -21.69 2.69 -32.50
C LYS A 201 -20.45 3.56 -32.28
N LEU A 202 -19.33 2.96 -31.89
CA LEU A 202 -18.09 3.65 -31.56
C LEU A 202 -16.91 3.11 -32.38
N PRO A 203 -16.96 3.23 -33.73
CA PRO A 203 -15.85 2.77 -34.55
C PRO A 203 -14.56 3.50 -34.18
N GLY A 204 -13.45 2.76 -34.12
CA GLY A 204 -12.16 3.31 -33.73
C GLY A 204 -11.85 3.26 -32.24
N THR A 205 -12.84 3.06 -31.36
CA THR A 205 -12.61 2.79 -29.94
C THR A 205 -11.73 1.54 -29.77
N LYS A 206 -10.80 1.60 -28.84
CA LYS A 206 -9.86 0.51 -28.55
C LYS A 206 -9.90 0.16 -27.07
N PHE A 207 -9.66 -1.11 -26.77
CA PHE A 207 -9.59 -1.63 -25.42
C PHE A 207 -8.17 -2.13 -25.16
N CYS A 208 -7.61 -1.74 -24.03
CA CYS A 208 -6.26 -2.14 -23.58
C CYS A 208 -6.43 -3.04 -22.35
N THR A 209 -6.06 -4.30 -22.46
CA THR A 209 -6.16 -5.26 -21.36
C THR A 209 -4.85 -5.26 -20.55
N PRO A 210 -4.85 -4.77 -19.30
CA PRO A 210 -3.69 -4.90 -18.43
C PRO A 210 -3.38 -6.36 -18.13
N ASP A 211 -2.10 -6.67 -18.00
CA ASP A 211 -1.68 -8.00 -17.59
C ASP A 211 -1.84 -8.18 -16.07
N TYR A 212 -3.03 -8.47 -15.65
CA TYR A 212 -3.34 -8.68 -14.22
C TYR A 212 -2.57 -9.86 -13.60
N SER A 213 -1.95 -10.75 -14.39
CA SER A 213 -1.11 -11.81 -13.83
C SER A 213 0.10 -11.26 -13.06
N LEU A 214 0.54 -10.05 -13.39
CA LEU A 214 1.64 -9.36 -12.69
C LEU A 214 1.34 -9.01 -11.23
N VAL A 215 0.06 -9.05 -10.83
CA VAL A 215 -0.38 -8.78 -9.46
C VAL A 215 -1.13 -9.95 -8.82
N THR A 216 -1.30 -11.06 -9.57
CA THR A 216 -1.95 -12.28 -9.10
C THR A 216 -0.98 -13.41 -8.82
N SER A 217 0.23 -13.36 -9.37
CA SER A 217 1.27 -14.34 -9.12
C SER A 217 2.12 -13.91 -7.93
N SER A 218 2.37 -14.81 -7.01
CA SER A 218 3.50 -14.72 -6.10
C SER A 218 4.80 -14.95 -6.88
N THR A 219 5.12 -14.07 -7.81
CA THR A 219 6.49 -14.00 -8.32
C THR A 219 7.27 -13.17 -7.33
N GLU A 220 7.93 -13.86 -6.42
CA GLU A 220 9.07 -13.31 -5.71
C GLU A 220 10.04 -12.73 -6.74
N ASN A 221 9.94 -11.43 -6.95
CA ASN A 221 11.01 -10.58 -7.44
C ASN A 221 10.82 -9.21 -6.80
N THR A 222 10.91 -9.18 -5.49
CA THR A 222 11.11 -7.99 -4.70
C THR A 222 12.59 -7.69 -4.64
N THR A 223 13.08 -6.93 -5.58
CA THR A 223 14.21 -6.03 -5.33
C THR A 223 13.67 -4.74 -4.69
N GLY A 224 12.86 -4.88 -3.72
CA GLY A 224 12.57 -3.91 -2.69
C GLY A 224 12.83 -4.65 -1.41
N GLY A 225 13.97 -4.41 -0.78
CA GLY A 225 14.33 -5.09 0.45
C GLY A 225 13.24 -4.92 1.49
N SER A 226 12.42 -5.96 1.67
CA SER A 226 11.77 -6.19 2.94
C SER A 226 12.90 -6.46 3.92
N TYR A 227 13.31 -5.44 4.64
CA TYR A 227 14.18 -5.63 5.79
C TYR A 227 13.36 -6.36 6.87
N MET A 228 13.25 -7.67 6.70
CA MET A 228 12.87 -8.53 7.82
C MET A 228 14.04 -8.55 8.77
N PHE A 229 13.95 -7.74 9.83
CA PHE A 229 14.86 -7.91 10.94
C PHE A 229 14.46 -9.19 11.67
N THR A 230 15.14 -10.28 11.35
CA THR A 230 15.07 -11.51 12.13
C THR A 230 16.13 -11.39 13.22
N PRO A 231 15.75 -11.25 14.50
CA PRO A 231 16.74 -11.16 15.56
C PRO A 231 17.57 -12.44 15.57
N GLU A 232 18.88 -12.27 15.62
CA GLU A 232 19.79 -13.40 15.80
C GLU A 232 19.57 -14.04 17.18
N THR A 233 19.85 -15.34 17.29
CA THR A 233 19.92 -15.99 18.59
C THR A 233 20.96 -15.28 19.45
N VAL A 234 20.56 -14.87 20.66
CA VAL A 234 21.44 -14.18 21.63
C VAL A 234 21.82 -15.13 22.73
N LYS A 235 23.13 -15.26 22.96
CA LYS A 235 23.74 -16.03 24.05
C LYS A 235 24.81 -15.20 24.76
N ALA A 236 25.29 -15.68 25.88
CA ALA A 236 26.31 -14.98 26.68
C ALA A 236 27.53 -14.58 25.84
N GLY A 237 27.93 -13.33 25.95
CA GLY A 237 29.09 -12.75 25.27
C GLY A 237 28.82 -12.17 23.88
N ASP A 238 27.66 -12.40 23.28
CA ASP A 238 27.31 -11.87 21.98
C ASP A 238 27.27 -10.33 21.98
N LYS A 239 27.64 -9.73 20.82
CA LYS A 239 27.69 -8.27 20.63
C LYS A 239 27.09 -7.92 19.28
N ASN A 240 25.83 -7.57 19.26
CA ASN A 240 25.13 -7.20 18.03
C ASN A 240 23.84 -6.42 18.34
N THR A 241 23.13 -6.02 17.29
CA THR A 241 21.85 -5.30 17.38
C THR A 241 20.78 -6.11 18.10
N SER A 242 20.77 -7.44 17.95
CA SER A 242 19.81 -8.33 18.63
C SER A 242 19.99 -8.32 20.15
N VAL A 243 21.23 -8.20 20.64
CA VAL A 243 21.51 -8.03 22.07
C VAL A 243 20.92 -6.71 22.59
N LEU A 244 21.10 -5.61 21.86
CA LEU A 244 20.52 -4.33 22.24
C LEU A 244 19.00 -4.40 22.30
N LEU A 245 18.38 -4.99 21.29
CA LEU A 245 16.93 -5.19 21.25
C LEU A 245 16.45 -6.02 22.45
N LEU A 246 17.14 -7.11 22.76
CA LEU A 246 16.84 -7.94 23.94
C LEU A 246 16.93 -7.13 25.25
N GLN A 247 18.01 -6.36 25.43
CA GLN A 247 18.18 -5.51 26.60
C GLN A 247 17.08 -4.47 26.75
N GLU A 248 16.65 -3.86 25.65
CA GLU A 248 15.56 -2.89 25.66
C GLU A 248 14.22 -3.53 26.03
N ILE A 249 13.87 -4.68 25.42
CA ILE A 249 12.62 -5.37 25.73
C ILE A 249 12.61 -5.84 27.19
N LEU A 250 13.67 -6.50 27.67
CA LEU A 250 13.75 -6.94 29.04
C LEU A 250 13.67 -5.78 30.05
N ARG A 251 14.35 -4.67 29.74
CA ARG A 251 14.28 -3.45 30.55
C ARG A 251 12.90 -2.83 30.53
N ALA A 252 12.23 -2.78 29.38
CA ALA A 252 10.87 -2.24 29.25
C ALA A 252 9.84 -3.08 30.03
N ARG A 253 10.12 -4.39 30.21
CA ARG A 253 9.32 -5.32 30.99
C ARG A 253 9.74 -5.43 32.46
N ASP A 254 10.60 -4.53 32.94
CA ASP A 254 11.15 -4.45 34.31
C ASP A 254 11.98 -5.67 34.74
N PHE A 255 12.49 -6.47 33.81
CA PHE A 255 13.47 -7.49 34.13
C PHE A 255 14.84 -6.86 34.42
N LYS A 256 15.34 -7.07 35.62
CA LYS A 256 16.53 -6.39 36.16
C LYS A 256 17.77 -7.29 36.12
N GLY A 257 18.94 -6.67 36.15
CA GLY A 257 20.20 -7.37 36.31
C GLY A 257 20.36 -7.97 37.73
N LYS A 258 21.43 -8.72 37.95
CA LYS A 258 21.76 -9.38 39.24
C LYS A 258 21.71 -8.48 40.47
N THR A 259 22.00 -7.20 40.30
CA THR A 259 22.01 -6.20 41.38
C THR A 259 20.64 -5.54 41.62
N GLY A 260 19.58 -6.00 40.97
CA GLY A 260 18.25 -5.43 41.06
C GLY A 260 18.11 -4.08 40.31
N LYS A 261 19.13 -3.61 39.60
CA LYS A 261 19.12 -2.39 38.82
C LYS A 261 18.65 -2.68 37.39
N ALA A 262 18.05 -1.65 36.75
CA ALA A 262 17.66 -1.71 35.33
C ALA A 262 18.88 -2.05 34.48
N LEU A 263 18.65 -2.84 33.42
CA LEU A 263 19.71 -3.21 32.47
C LEU A 263 20.31 -1.96 31.80
N LYS A 264 21.62 -1.97 31.65
CA LYS A 264 22.34 -1.02 30.80
C LYS A 264 22.25 -1.51 29.35
N LEU A 265 22.06 -0.60 28.44
CA LEU A 265 22.02 -0.86 26.99
C LEU A 265 23.46 -0.86 26.46
N THR A 266 24.13 -2.00 26.54
CA THR A 266 25.58 -2.11 26.28
C THR A 266 25.92 -2.77 24.95
N TRP A 267 24.92 -3.29 24.22
CA TRP A 267 25.11 -4.12 23.02
C TRP A 267 25.83 -5.45 23.27
N THR A 268 26.20 -5.73 24.53
CA THR A 268 26.88 -6.96 24.92
C THR A 268 25.95 -7.77 25.81
N ALA A 269 25.74 -9.03 25.48
CA ALA A 269 25.00 -9.99 26.31
C ALA A 269 25.84 -10.38 27.55
N ASP A 270 26.00 -9.40 28.44
CA ASP A 270 26.75 -9.55 29.69
C ASP A 270 25.98 -10.37 30.71
N ALA A 271 26.65 -10.62 31.87
CA ALA A 271 26.07 -11.44 32.94
C ALA A 271 24.75 -10.87 33.51
N ASN A 272 24.52 -9.54 33.42
CA ASN A 272 23.24 -8.94 33.84
C ASN A 272 22.15 -9.17 32.80
N THR A 273 22.48 -9.06 31.51
CA THR A 273 21.57 -9.36 30.39
C THR A 273 21.09 -10.81 30.46
N ILE A 274 22.04 -11.78 30.63
CA ILE A 274 21.69 -13.19 30.72
C ILE A 274 20.90 -13.51 32.01
N TYR A 275 21.19 -12.85 33.11
CA TYR A 275 20.40 -12.98 34.32
C TYR A 275 18.94 -12.52 34.12
N ALA A 276 18.76 -11.37 33.54
CA ALA A 276 17.41 -10.83 33.23
C ALA A 276 16.67 -11.71 32.22
N LEU A 277 17.37 -12.24 31.20
CA LEU A 277 16.80 -13.18 30.24
C LEU A 277 16.32 -14.47 30.94
N LYS A 278 17.13 -15.05 31.81
CA LYS A 278 16.72 -16.23 32.56
C LYS A 278 15.54 -15.94 33.50
N ALA A 279 15.52 -14.78 34.15
CA ALA A 279 14.38 -14.38 34.96
C ALA A 279 13.09 -14.26 34.12
N TYR A 280 13.19 -13.72 32.88
CA TYR A 280 12.09 -13.72 31.95
C TYR A 280 11.66 -15.15 31.57
N GLN A 281 12.60 -16.01 31.17
CA GLN A 281 12.31 -17.39 30.81
C GLN A 281 11.66 -18.15 31.97
N GLU A 282 12.13 -17.95 33.20
CA GLU A 282 11.53 -18.56 34.40
C GLU A 282 10.08 -18.12 34.61
N SER A 283 9.77 -16.84 34.34
CA SER A 283 8.39 -16.34 34.38
C SER A 283 7.49 -16.96 33.28
N ARG A 284 8.11 -17.63 32.32
CA ARG A 284 7.46 -18.27 31.14
C ARG A 284 7.81 -19.75 31.00
N LYS A 285 8.24 -20.40 32.08
CA LYS A 285 8.78 -21.77 32.06
C LYS A 285 7.81 -22.85 31.54
N GLU A 286 6.51 -22.57 31.51
CA GLU A 286 5.51 -23.46 30.92
C GLU A 286 5.64 -23.58 29.40
N VAL A 287 6.27 -22.57 28.76
CA VAL A 287 6.37 -22.47 27.28
C VAL A 287 7.81 -22.25 26.81
N LEU A 288 8.75 -21.89 27.70
CA LEU A 288 10.15 -21.60 27.38
C LEU A 288 11.13 -22.44 28.22
N ALA A 289 12.25 -22.84 27.62
CA ALA A 289 13.39 -23.36 28.33
C ALA A 289 14.12 -22.23 29.10
N VAL A 290 14.58 -22.49 30.35
CA VAL A 290 15.32 -21.53 31.16
C VAL A 290 16.80 -21.72 30.94
N ASP A 291 17.30 -21.48 29.77
CA ASP A 291 18.67 -21.77 29.35
C ASP A 291 19.59 -20.53 29.27
N GLY A 292 18.98 -19.33 29.22
CA GLY A 292 19.70 -18.07 29.00
C GLY A 292 20.08 -17.83 27.55
N VAL A 293 19.42 -18.52 26.63
CA VAL A 293 19.56 -18.33 25.19
C VAL A 293 18.26 -17.73 24.64
N CYS A 294 18.34 -16.56 24.01
CA CYS A 294 17.21 -15.96 23.32
C CYS A 294 17.16 -16.45 21.87
N GLY A 295 16.70 -17.68 21.68
CA GLY A 295 16.46 -18.29 20.39
C GLY A 295 15.07 -17.96 19.82
N PRO A 296 14.69 -18.57 18.67
CA PRO A 296 13.42 -18.27 17.99
C PRO A 296 12.18 -18.37 18.88
N ALA A 297 12.13 -19.38 19.77
CA ALA A 297 11.00 -19.56 20.70
C ALA A 297 10.92 -18.41 21.72
N THR A 298 12.05 -18.02 22.31
CA THR A 298 12.12 -16.91 23.27
C THR A 298 11.83 -15.58 22.59
N TRP A 299 12.36 -15.35 21.40
CA TRP A 299 12.03 -14.16 20.61
C TRP A 299 10.56 -14.06 20.29
N LYS A 300 9.98 -15.19 19.85
CA LYS A 300 8.55 -15.25 19.55
C LYS A 300 7.71 -14.88 20.77
N ASP A 301 8.02 -15.45 21.93
CA ASP A 301 7.30 -15.18 23.18
C ASP A 301 7.51 -13.73 23.67
N LEU A 302 8.75 -13.21 23.60
CA LEU A 302 9.08 -11.82 23.91
C LEU A 302 8.34 -10.80 23.02
N ILE A 303 8.04 -11.15 21.78
CA ILE A 303 7.43 -10.23 20.82
C ILE A 303 5.90 -10.41 20.78
N ALA A 304 5.39 -11.61 21.07
CA ALA A 304 3.98 -11.96 20.98
C ALA A 304 3.14 -11.58 22.22
N MET A 305 3.78 -11.13 23.30
CA MET A 305 3.10 -10.80 24.57
C MET A 305 2.83 -9.29 24.70
#